data_92a89df6e3db393764eae9b8cdd223ed
#
_entry.id   92a89df6e3db393764eae9b8cdd223ed
#
_cell.length_a   1.000
_cell.length_b   1.000
_cell.length_c   1.000
_cell.angle_alpha   90.00
_cell.angle_beta   90.00
_cell.angle_gamma   90.00
#
_symmetry.space_group_name_H-M   'P 1'
#
loop_
_entity.id
_entity.type
_entity.pdbx_description
1 polymer ?
#
loop_
_entity_poly.entity_id
_entity_poly.type
_entity_poly.pdbx_seq_one_letter_code
_entity_poly.pdbx_strand_id
1 'polypeptide(L)'
;MYIQEFIEKSIKSAFDKIFQINPKTIELQQTKKEFEGDVTLVIFPYVKELKMSPKHIAEKIGDFLVETHSVVSYNIVSGFLNLSVSDNHYLDFFNSIKDDSKYGFSKTVSKDAVMVEYSSPNTNKPLHLGHIRNNLLGYSMSEIYKALG
;
A
#
# COMPACT_ATOMS: atom_id res chain seq x y z
N MET A 1 6.91 6.88 -4.65
CA MET A 1 5.81 6.06 -5.19
C MET A 1 5.72 4.79 -4.37
N TYR A 2 4.56 4.46 -3.83
CA TYR A 2 4.38 3.23 -3.04
C TYR A 2 4.58 2.00 -3.91
N ILE A 3 5.14 0.92 -3.35
CA ILE A 3 5.38 -0.34 -4.09
C ILE A 3 4.10 -0.86 -4.73
N GLN A 4 2.95 -0.77 -4.03
CA GLN A 4 1.66 -1.15 -4.59
C GLN A 4 1.29 -0.33 -5.84
N GLU A 5 1.50 0.98 -5.85
CA GLU A 5 1.23 1.83 -7.02
C GLU A 5 2.14 1.49 -8.19
N PHE A 6 3.40 1.15 -7.91
CA PHE A 6 4.33 0.70 -8.94
C PHE A 6 3.87 -0.62 -9.57
N ILE A 7 3.56 -1.62 -8.75
CA ILE A 7 3.08 -2.93 -9.22
C ILE A 7 1.76 -2.78 -9.96
N GLU A 8 0.81 -1.98 -9.46
CA GLU A 8 -0.46 -1.71 -10.14
C GLU A 8 -0.24 -1.10 -11.54
N LYS A 9 0.65 -0.13 -11.68
CA LYS A 9 1.00 0.47 -12.98
C LYS A 9 1.63 -0.54 -13.93
N SER A 10 2.54 -1.37 -13.43
CA SER A 10 3.19 -2.42 -14.22
C SER A 10 2.19 -3.47 -14.70
N ILE A 11 1.25 -3.87 -13.86
CA ILE A 11 0.16 -4.79 -14.23
C ILE A 11 -0.78 -4.16 -15.25
N LYS A 12 -1.19 -2.89 -15.09
CA LYS A 12 -1.98 -2.18 -16.09
C LYS A 12 -1.28 -2.13 -17.45
N SER A 13 0.02 -1.87 -17.46
CA SER A 13 0.82 -1.92 -18.68
C SER A 13 0.85 -3.32 -19.32
N ALA A 14 0.92 -4.37 -18.49
CA ALA A 14 0.82 -5.75 -18.97
C ALA A 14 -0.52 -6.03 -19.63
N PHE A 15 -1.63 -5.65 -18.99
CA PHE A 15 -2.97 -5.82 -19.58
C PHE A 15 -3.14 -5.07 -20.89
N ASP A 16 -2.67 -3.84 -20.97
CA ASP A 16 -2.74 -3.02 -22.17
C ASP A 16 -1.93 -3.65 -23.32
N LYS A 17 -0.67 -4.00 -23.06
CA LYS A 17 0.24 -4.52 -24.11
C LYS A 17 -0.08 -5.94 -24.55
N ILE A 18 -0.52 -6.82 -23.65
CA ILE A 18 -0.74 -8.24 -23.94
C ILE A 18 -2.16 -8.48 -24.45
N PHE A 19 -3.14 -7.86 -23.80
CA PHE A 19 -4.55 -8.17 -24.03
C PHE A 19 -5.34 -7.00 -24.65
N GLN A 20 -4.71 -5.82 -24.79
CA GLN A 20 -5.35 -4.59 -25.32
C GLN A 20 -6.59 -4.19 -24.51
N ILE A 21 -6.59 -4.42 -23.21
CA ILE A 21 -7.64 -4.01 -22.28
C ILE A 21 -7.05 -3.13 -21.18
N ASN A 22 -7.87 -2.23 -20.65
CA ASN A 22 -7.49 -1.37 -19.53
C ASN A 22 -8.45 -1.59 -18.35
N PRO A 23 -8.12 -2.51 -17.43
CA PRO A 23 -8.98 -2.79 -16.29
C PRO A 23 -9.10 -1.58 -15.39
N LYS A 24 -10.34 -1.23 -15.02
CA LYS A 24 -10.63 -0.10 -14.14
C LYS A 24 -10.01 -0.26 -12.76
N THR A 25 -10.03 -1.49 -12.25
CA THR A 25 -9.54 -1.83 -10.91
C THR A 25 -8.60 -3.03 -11.02
N ILE A 26 -7.46 -2.96 -10.32
CA ILE A 26 -6.55 -4.08 -10.12
C ILE A 26 -6.70 -4.52 -8.67
N GLU A 27 -7.13 -5.75 -8.45
CA GLU A 27 -7.28 -6.31 -7.11
C GLU A 27 -5.95 -6.91 -6.65
N LEU A 28 -5.25 -6.17 -5.80
CA LEU A 28 -4.00 -6.59 -5.16
C LEU A 28 -4.24 -6.91 -3.69
N GLN A 29 -3.62 -7.96 -3.21
CA GLN A 29 -3.62 -8.34 -1.80
C GLN A 29 -2.23 -8.77 -1.35
N GLN A 30 -1.99 -8.82 -0.06
CA GLN A 30 -0.75 -9.35 0.49
C GLN A 30 -0.69 -10.85 0.23
N THR A 31 0.47 -11.35 -0.24
CA THR A 31 0.69 -12.78 -0.42
C THR A 31 0.61 -13.50 0.93
N LYS A 32 -0.07 -14.63 0.97
CA LYS A 32 -0.18 -15.45 2.18
C LYS A 32 1.19 -16.00 2.56
N LYS A 33 1.45 -16.12 3.87
CA LYS A 33 2.76 -16.54 4.41
C LYS A 33 3.25 -17.91 3.95
N GLU A 34 2.33 -18.78 3.52
CA GLU A 34 2.63 -20.13 3.00
C GLU A 34 3.11 -20.15 1.55
N PHE A 35 3.04 -19.01 0.84
CA PHE A 35 3.43 -18.89 -0.56
C PHE A 35 4.55 -17.87 -0.73
N GLU A 36 5.41 -18.10 -1.71
CA GLU A 36 6.44 -17.16 -2.11
C GLU A 36 5.82 -15.96 -2.84
N GLY A 37 6.30 -14.76 -2.53
CA GLY A 37 5.87 -13.49 -3.11
C GLY A 37 5.51 -12.43 -2.06
N ASP A 38 5.47 -11.19 -2.49
CA ASP A 38 5.14 -10.02 -1.67
C ASP A 38 3.71 -9.57 -1.90
N VAL A 39 3.29 -9.57 -3.17
CA VAL A 39 1.98 -9.07 -3.61
C VAL A 39 1.31 -10.11 -4.49
N THR A 40 0.01 -10.31 -4.29
CA THR A 40 -0.80 -11.25 -5.07
C THR A 40 -1.82 -10.49 -5.92
N LEU A 41 -1.83 -10.77 -7.23
CA LEU A 41 -2.88 -10.33 -8.15
C LEU A 41 -3.96 -11.41 -8.24
N VAL A 42 -5.23 -11.02 -8.05
CA VAL A 42 -6.40 -11.89 -8.23
C VAL A 42 -6.76 -11.94 -9.72
N ILE A 43 -6.65 -13.11 -10.34
CA ILE A 43 -6.86 -13.28 -11.79
C ILE A 43 -8.32 -13.52 -12.17
N PHE A 44 -9.13 -14.05 -11.27
CA PHE A 44 -10.50 -14.48 -11.57
C PHE A 44 -11.41 -13.43 -12.25
N PRO A 45 -11.36 -12.13 -11.88
CA PRO A 45 -12.18 -11.11 -12.53
C PRO A 45 -12.00 -11.03 -14.04
N TYR A 46 -10.81 -11.36 -14.55
CA TYR A 46 -10.44 -11.18 -15.96
C TYR A 46 -10.75 -12.41 -16.84
N VAL A 47 -11.05 -13.56 -16.22
CA VAL A 47 -11.26 -14.84 -16.94
C VAL A 47 -12.41 -14.76 -17.94
N LYS A 48 -13.54 -14.14 -17.54
CA LYS A 48 -14.72 -14.01 -18.39
C LYS A 48 -14.48 -13.07 -19.58
N GLU A 49 -13.80 -11.97 -19.34
CA GLU A 49 -13.52 -10.94 -20.36
C GLU A 49 -12.52 -11.45 -21.38
N LEU A 50 -11.43 -12.08 -20.91
CA LEU A 50 -10.36 -12.58 -21.77
C LEU A 50 -10.65 -13.95 -22.39
N LYS A 51 -11.68 -14.68 -21.90
CA LYS A 51 -12.04 -16.04 -22.33
C LYS A 51 -10.86 -17.02 -22.31
N MET A 52 -9.99 -16.87 -21.33
CA MET A 52 -8.75 -17.64 -21.15
C MET A 52 -8.73 -18.29 -19.77
N SER A 53 -7.96 -19.38 -19.61
CA SER A 53 -7.79 -19.99 -18.29
C SER A 53 -7.06 -19.04 -17.33
N PRO A 54 -7.39 -19.06 -16.02
CA PRO A 54 -6.71 -18.23 -15.03
C PRO A 54 -5.18 -18.40 -15.04
N LYS A 55 -4.72 -19.64 -15.21
CA LYS A 55 -3.31 -19.98 -15.28
C LYS A 55 -2.62 -19.31 -16.47
N HIS A 56 -3.21 -19.36 -17.65
CA HIS A 56 -2.62 -18.80 -18.85
C HIS A 56 -2.58 -17.25 -18.83
N ILE A 57 -3.60 -16.62 -18.24
CA ILE A 57 -3.58 -15.16 -18.00
C ILE A 57 -2.44 -14.80 -17.04
N ALA A 58 -2.32 -15.54 -15.93
CA ALA A 58 -1.30 -15.32 -14.93
C ALA A 58 0.12 -15.50 -15.48
N GLU A 59 0.35 -16.56 -16.27
CA GLU A 59 1.64 -16.80 -16.93
C GLU A 59 2.04 -15.64 -17.83
N LYS A 60 1.14 -15.19 -18.72
CA LYS A 60 1.45 -14.08 -19.63
C LYS A 60 1.77 -12.77 -18.90
N ILE A 61 1.01 -12.47 -17.84
CA ILE A 61 1.26 -11.27 -17.02
C ILE A 61 2.58 -11.42 -16.26
N GLY A 62 2.81 -12.58 -15.64
CA GLY A 62 4.03 -12.87 -14.89
C GLY A 62 5.29 -12.77 -15.75
N ASP A 63 5.28 -13.40 -16.93
CA ASP A 63 6.39 -13.33 -17.89
C ASP A 63 6.69 -11.89 -18.30
N PHE A 64 5.66 -11.13 -18.66
CA PHE A 64 5.83 -9.71 -19.01
C PHE A 64 6.43 -8.89 -17.85
N LEU A 65 5.99 -9.12 -16.62
CA LEU A 65 6.49 -8.38 -15.47
C LEU A 65 7.95 -8.73 -15.15
N VAL A 66 8.36 -9.97 -15.37
CA VAL A 66 9.76 -10.39 -15.24
C VAL A 66 10.61 -9.81 -16.37
N GLU A 67 10.16 -9.90 -17.63
CA GLU A 67 10.85 -9.33 -18.80
C GLU A 67 11.07 -7.82 -18.67
N THR A 68 10.09 -7.11 -18.11
CA THR A 68 10.19 -5.66 -17.87
C THR A 68 10.90 -5.30 -16.58
N HIS A 69 11.47 -6.26 -15.86
CA HIS A 69 12.16 -6.09 -14.57
C HIS A 69 11.29 -5.42 -13.49
N SER A 70 9.96 -5.52 -13.63
CA SER A 70 9.02 -5.01 -12.66
C SER A 70 8.94 -5.89 -11.41
N VAL A 71 9.19 -7.20 -11.57
CA VAL A 71 9.31 -8.18 -10.51
C VAL A 71 10.52 -9.09 -10.77
N VAL A 72 11.02 -9.76 -9.73
CA VAL A 72 12.15 -10.71 -9.84
C VAL A 72 11.65 -12.06 -10.30
N SER A 73 10.53 -12.50 -9.76
CA SER A 73 9.92 -13.79 -10.02
C SER A 73 8.43 -13.77 -9.74
N TYR A 74 7.75 -14.82 -10.16
CA TYR A 74 6.35 -15.01 -9.80
C TYR A 74 6.04 -16.48 -9.53
N ASN A 75 4.96 -16.73 -8.79
CA ASN A 75 4.42 -18.05 -8.52
C ASN A 75 2.90 -18.04 -8.71
N ILE A 76 2.36 -19.10 -9.33
CA ILE A 76 0.93 -19.21 -9.60
C ILE A 76 0.34 -20.34 -8.74
N VAL A 77 -0.61 -19.98 -7.88
CA VAL A 77 -1.32 -20.93 -7.02
C VAL A 77 -2.82 -20.72 -7.16
N SER A 78 -3.52 -21.74 -7.66
CA SER A 78 -5.00 -21.76 -7.73
C SER A 78 -5.64 -20.51 -8.34
N GLY A 79 -5.01 -19.91 -9.38
CA GLY A 79 -5.54 -18.72 -10.05
C GLY A 79 -5.16 -17.39 -9.37
N PHE A 80 -4.24 -17.42 -8.42
CA PHE A 80 -3.60 -16.26 -7.82
C PHE A 80 -2.18 -16.14 -8.37
N LEU A 81 -1.82 -14.95 -8.81
CA LEU A 81 -0.47 -14.64 -9.28
C LEU A 81 0.30 -13.92 -8.18
N ASN A 82 1.20 -14.62 -7.52
CA ASN A 82 2.06 -14.09 -6.47
C ASN A 82 3.32 -13.53 -7.11
N LEU A 83 3.65 -12.29 -6.80
CA LEU A 83 4.75 -11.52 -7.39
C LEU A 83 5.81 -11.24 -6.32
N SER A 84 7.07 -11.47 -6.65
CA SER A 84 8.22 -11.14 -5.79
C SER A 84 8.88 -9.86 -6.30
N VAL A 85 8.93 -8.84 -5.46
CA VAL A 85 9.51 -7.53 -5.77
C VAL A 85 11.00 -7.54 -5.42
N SER A 86 11.80 -6.85 -6.20
CA SER A 86 13.25 -6.73 -5.97
C SER A 86 13.56 -5.96 -4.68
N ASP A 87 14.53 -6.42 -3.89
CA ASP A 87 15.05 -5.72 -2.72
C ASP A 87 15.52 -4.31 -3.07
N ASN A 88 16.11 -4.13 -4.25
CA ASN A 88 16.52 -2.82 -4.72
C ASN A 88 15.35 -1.84 -4.82
N HIS A 89 14.16 -2.32 -5.17
CA HIS A 89 12.97 -1.48 -5.24
C HIS A 89 12.56 -0.95 -3.85
N TYR A 90 12.68 -1.81 -2.83
CA TYR A 90 12.45 -1.39 -1.44
C TYR A 90 13.53 -0.40 -0.97
N LEU A 91 14.79 -0.63 -1.32
CA LEU A 91 15.90 0.27 -1.00
C LEU A 91 15.75 1.63 -1.69
N ASP A 92 15.39 1.65 -2.96
CA ASP A 92 15.16 2.89 -3.72
C ASP A 92 13.99 3.67 -3.12
N PHE A 93 12.91 3.00 -2.77
CA PHE A 93 11.79 3.62 -2.07
C PHE A 93 12.22 4.19 -0.73
N PHE A 94 12.91 3.42 0.11
CA PHE A 94 13.44 3.89 1.40
C PHE A 94 14.35 5.10 1.22
N ASN A 95 15.29 5.04 0.27
CA ASN A 95 16.20 6.14 -0.01
C ASN A 95 15.48 7.40 -0.50
N SER A 96 14.35 7.27 -1.16
CA SER A 96 13.55 8.41 -1.63
C SER A 96 12.81 9.15 -0.51
N ILE A 97 12.61 8.51 0.64
CA ILE A 97 11.81 9.05 1.75
C ILE A 97 12.58 9.27 3.06
N LYS A 98 13.73 8.62 3.25
CA LYS A 98 14.46 8.59 4.53
C LYS A 98 14.84 9.97 5.07
N ASP A 99 15.04 10.94 4.18
CA ASP A 99 15.44 12.31 4.54
C ASP A 99 14.24 13.29 4.53
N ASP A 100 13.03 12.80 4.21
CA ASP A 100 11.81 13.60 4.23
C ASP A 100 11.15 13.56 5.62
N SER A 101 11.44 14.60 6.44
CA SER A 101 10.86 14.75 7.78
C SER A 101 9.33 14.94 7.77
N LYS A 102 8.72 15.15 6.61
CA LYS A 102 7.27 15.30 6.40
C LYS A 102 6.66 14.10 5.69
N TYR A 103 7.42 13.02 5.48
CA TYR A 103 6.88 11.80 4.91
C TYR A 103 5.68 11.29 5.73
N GLY A 104 4.57 11.00 5.04
CA GLY A 104 3.33 10.59 5.68
C GLY A 104 2.39 11.74 6.08
N PHE A 105 2.85 12.99 6.03
CA PHE A 105 1.98 14.14 6.26
C PHE A 105 1.15 14.46 5.02
N SER A 106 -0.12 14.85 5.25
CA SER A 106 -0.98 15.37 4.18
C SER A 106 -0.38 16.64 3.57
N LYS A 107 -0.45 16.74 2.25
CA LYS A 107 -0.11 17.99 1.53
C LYS A 107 -1.28 18.96 1.46
N THR A 108 -2.47 18.50 1.80
CA THR A 108 -3.69 19.31 1.77
C THR A 108 -4.11 19.64 3.19
N VAL A 109 -4.50 20.88 3.43
CA VAL A 109 -5.04 21.32 4.71
C VAL A 109 -6.56 21.15 4.66
N SER A 110 -7.13 20.51 5.69
CA SER A 110 -8.58 20.41 5.86
C SER A 110 -9.20 21.80 6.04
N LYS A 111 -10.41 21.97 5.52
CA LYS A 111 -11.21 23.18 5.78
C LYS A 111 -11.88 23.15 7.15
N ASP A 112 -12.02 21.97 7.74
CA ASP A 112 -12.68 21.75 9.02
C ASP A 112 -11.63 21.71 10.13
N ALA A 113 -11.71 22.64 11.07
CA ALA A 113 -10.85 22.67 12.24
C ALA A 113 -11.31 21.64 13.27
N VAL A 114 -10.37 20.86 13.80
CA VAL A 114 -10.59 19.94 14.92
C VAL A 114 -9.92 20.51 16.16
N MET A 115 -10.71 20.70 17.22
CA MET A 115 -10.20 21.14 18.52
C MET A 115 -10.01 19.92 19.42
N VAL A 116 -8.81 19.76 19.98
CA VAL A 116 -8.49 18.71 20.95
C VAL A 116 -8.15 19.37 22.27
N GLU A 117 -9.00 19.18 23.28
CA GLU A 117 -8.75 19.66 24.63
C GLU A 117 -8.08 18.54 25.46
N TYR A 118 -6.96 18.85 26.08
CA TYR A 118 -6.25 17.98 27.01
C TYR A 118 -5.43 18.86 27.99
N SER A 119 -4.83 18.25 29.02
CA SER A 119 -4.09 19.00 30.05
C SER A 119 -4.95 19.99 30.85
N SER A 120 -6.21 19.64 31.14
CA SER A 120 -7.13 20.45 31.92
C SER A 120 -7.42 19.82 33.30
N PRO A 121 -6.44 19.63 34.18
CA PRO A 121 -6.66 19.06 35.50
C PRO A 121 -7.30 20.08 36.46
N ASN A 122 -8.02 19.55 37.45
CA ASN A 122 -8.52 20.39 38.55
C ASN A 122 -7.33 21.01 39.31
N THR A 123 -7.37 22.32 39.51
CA THR A 123 -6.25 23.09 40.09
C THR A 123 -6.01 22.80 41.59
N ASN A 124 -7.00 22.24 42.27
CA ASN A 124 -6.98 21.99 43.72
C ASN A 124 -6.63 20.55 44.11
N LYS A 125 -6.16 19.73 43.15
CA LYS A 125 -5.77 18.34 43.39
C LYS A 125 -4.39 18.07 42.83
N PRO A 126 -3.59 17.18 43.51
CA PRO A 126 -2.30 16.77 42.95
C PRO A 126 -2.52 15.96 41.67
N LEU A 127 -1.56 16.09 40.73
CA LEU A 127 -1.54 15.29 39.51
C LEU A 127 -1.23 13.82 39.82
N HIS A 128 -1.82 12.93 39.03
CA HIS A 128 -1.58 11.49 39.11
C HIS A 128 -1.46 10.89 37.70
N LEU A 129 -1.13 9.60 37.59
CA LEU A 129 -0.90 8.91 36.33
C LEU A 129 -2.04 9.04 35.31
N GLY A 130 -3.30 9.18 35.78
CA GLY A 130 -4.45 9.42 34.90
C GLY A 130 -4.33 10.72 34.12
N HIS A 131 -3.78 11.80 34.72
CA HIS A 131 -3.55 13.08 34.03
C HIS A 131 -2.44 12.93 32.98
N ILE A 132 -1.35 12.20 33.30
CA ILE A 132 -0.26 11.93 32.35
C ILE A 132 -0.80 11.18 31.14
N ARG A 133 -1.61 10.13 31.38
CA ARG A 133 -2.25 9.37 30.30
C ARG A 133 -3.09 10.27 29.39
N ASN A 134 -3.94 11.12 29.97
CA ASN A 134 -4.79 12.02 29.19
C ASN A 134 -3.95 13.02 28.36
N ASN A 135 -2.88 13.56 28.94
CA ASN A 135 -1.98 14.45 28.25
C ASN A 135 -1.32 13.78 27.05
N LEU A 136 -0.79 12.56 27.24
CA LEU A 136 -0.16 11.80 26.16
C LEU A 136 -1.15 11.45 25.05
N LEU A 137 -2.35 11.02 25.40
CA LEU A 137 -3.40 10.71 24.42
C LEU A 137 -3.82 11.97 23.63
N GLY A 138 -4.09 13.08 24.32
CA GLY A 138 -4.52 14.33 23.69
C GLY A 138 -3.42 14.90 22.79
N TYR A 139 -2.17 14.88 23.26
CA TYR A 139 -1.02 15.25 22.43
C TYR A 139 -0.90 14.39 21.18
N SER A 140 -0.94 13.06 21.35
CA SER A 140 -0.83 12.12 20.20
C SER A 140 -1.96 12.33 19.18
N MET A 141 -3.19 12.53 19.64
CA MET A 141 -4.32 12.83 18.76
C MET A 141 -4.10 14.15 18.01
N SER A 142 -3.63 15.19 18.70
CA SER A 142 -3.34 16.48 18.06
C SER A 142 -2.27 16.37 16.97
N GLU A 143 -1.20 15.61 17.22
CA GLU A 143 -0.14 15.38 16.23
C GLU A 143 -0.64 14.55 15.02
N ILE A 144 -1.52 13.57 15.24
CA ILE A 144 -2.16 12.82 14.14
C ILE A 144 -3.02 13.76 13.27
N TYR A 145 -3.87 14.61 13.89
CA TYR A 145 -4.66 15.57 13.12
C TYR A 145 -3.79 16.56 12.36
N LYS A 146 -2.72 17.07 12.96
CA LYS A 146 -1.74 17.93 12.24
C LYS A 146 -1.10 17.22 11.04
N ALA A 147 -0.82 15.92 11.17
CA ALA A 147 -0.27 15.13 10.07
C ALA A 147 -1.28 14.88 8.95
N LEU A 148 -2.56 14.81 9.29
CA LEU A 148 -3.65 14.63 8.32
C LEU A 148 -4.02 15.93 7.58
N GLY A 149 -3.65 17.09 8.08
CA GLY A 149 -3.86 18.41 7.46
C GLY A 149 -5.04 19.14 8.07
#